data_52181970f47d0c7d4fd1c83f41ec6720
#
_entry.id   52181970f47d0c7d4fd1c83f41ec6720
#
_cell.length_a   1.000
_cell.length_b   1.000
_cell.length_c   1.000
_cell.angle_alpha   90.00
_cell.angle_beta   90.00
_cell.angle_gamma   90.00
#
_symmetry.space_group_name_H-M   'P 1'
#
loop_
_entity.id
_entity.type
_entity.pdbx_description
1 polymer ?
#
loop_
_entity_poly.entity_id
_entity_poly.type
_entity_poly.pdbx_seq_one_letter_code
_entity_poly.pdbx_strand_id
1 'polypeptide(L)'
;MLAWGHCDGQRLRLAQLQGVTSLPDFLTALQAVPRWVGGFDLPFGLPRELVETLDWPRDWQGCIAHYATLSRAHIRQHFAAFCDARTVGGKFAHRATDILAGSSPSMKWVNPPVAYMLHAGVPLIQAAGAYFPGLQAVQLQAPRVALEAYPGMLAREILGARSYKSDDRAKQTPARMIARKDLVNALALGTSRWQLRLHLSHAQRDALVADASGDALDAVLCLLQAAWAQLRHSQGDPLYGLPAGTDPLEGWIVGA
;
A
#
# COMPACT_ATOMS: atom_id res chain seq x y z
N MET A 1 8.65 7.41 3.72
CA MET A 1 9.10 6.66 4.92
C MET A 1 9.15 5.18 4.58
N LEU A 2 10.21 4.46 4.98
CA LEU A 2 10.33 3.00 4.89
C LEU A 2 10.45 2.42 6.30
N ALA A 3 9.75 1.32 6.57
CA ALA A 3 9.90 0.52 7.78
C ALA A 3 10.51 -0.84 7.41
N TRP A 4 11.64 -1.18 8.01
CA TRP A 4 12.31 -2.46 7.84
C TRP A 4 12.13 -3.31 9.09
N GLY A 5 11.89 -4.60 8.92
CA GLY A 5 11.68 -5.50 10.04
C GLY A 5 11.97 -6.94 9.73
N HIS A 6 11.98 -7.75 10.76
CA HIS A 6 12.13 -9.20 10.68
C HIS A 6 10.92 -9.87 11.32
N CYS A 7 10.34 -10.82 10.60
CA CYS A 7 9.21 -11.61 11.07
C CYS A 7 9.68 -13.04 11.38
N ASP A 8 9.36 -13.51 12.58
CA ASP A 8 9.59 -14.88 13.02
C ASP A 8 8.27 -15.42 13.62
N GLY A 9 7.59 -16.25 12.82
CA GLY A 9 6.23 -16.67 13.15
C GLY A 9 5.30 -15.46 13.34
N GLN A 10 4.71 -15.34 14.53
CA GLN A 10 3.80 -14.24 14.86
C GLN A 10 4.52 -13.00 15.45
N ARG A 11 5.85 -12.99 15.50
CA ARG A 11 6.65 -11.90 16.07
C ARG A 11 7.25 -11.07 14.93
N LEU A 12 6.83 -9.81 14.83
CA LEU A 12 7.38 -8.83 13.92
C LEU A 12 8.24 -7.84 14.71
N ARG A 13 9.54 -7.81 14.48
CA ARG A 13 10.45 -6.84 15.11
C ARG A 13 10.73 -5.71 14.11
N LEU A 14 10.44 -4.48 14.51
CA LEU A 14 10.87 -3.29 13.76
C LEU A 14 12.40 -3.14 13.93
N ALA A 15 13.13 -3.20 12.83
CA ALA A 15 14.59 -3.00 12.83
C ALA A 15 14.93 -1.53 12.62
N GLN A 16 14.33 -0.89 11.62
CA GLN A 16 14.67 0.47 11.23
C GLN A 16 13.47 1.22 10.64
N LEU A 17 13.40 2.52 10.93
CA LEU A 17 12.62 3.50 10.18
C LEU A 17 13.59 4.33 9.37
N GLN A 18 13.38 4.43 8.07
CA GLN A 18 14.25 5.16 7.13
C GLN A 18 13.45 6.20 6.38
N GLY A 19 13.79 7.48 6.56
CA GLY A 19 13.32 8.54 5.71
C GLY A 19 13.93 8.44 4.31
N VAL A 20 13.13 8.66 3.28
CA VAL A 20 13.61 8.86 1.91
C VAL A 20 13.05 10.17 1.39
N THR A 21 13.89 10.96 0.74
CA THR A 21 13.54 12.33 0.34
C THR A 21 13.30 12.46 -1.15
N SER A 22 13.71 11.45 -1.92
CA SER A 22 13.54 11.44 -3.37
C SER A 22 13.16 10.06 -3.90
N LEU A 23 12.59 10.00 -5.10
CA LEU A 23 12.30 8.75 -5.79
C LEU A 23 13.58 7.92 -6.11
N PRO A 24 14.70 8.52 -6.54
CA PRO A 24 15.96 7.79 -6.68
C PRO A 24 16.46 7.17 -5.36
N ASP A 25 16.36 7.90 -4.23
CA ASP A 25 16.75 7.34 -2.92
C ASP A 25 15.86 6.16 -2.53
N PHE A 26 14.56 6.24 -2.85
CA PHE A 26 13.64 5.14 -2.63
C PHE A 26 14.06 3.89 -3.43
N LEU A 27 14.35 4.03 -4.72
CA LEU A 27 14.82 2.93 -5.56
C LEU A 27 16.14 2.34 -5.02
N THR A 28 17.09 3.20 -4.68
CA THR A 28 18.38 2.80 -4.08
C THR A 28 18.19 1.99 -2.81
N ALA A 29 17.30 2.43 -1.92
CA ALA A 29 17.00 1.73 -0.67
C ALA A 29 16.40 0.33 -0.92
N LEU A 30 15.49 0.19 -1.90
CA LEU A 30 14.92 -1.12 -2.27
C LEU A 30 15.96 -2.05 -2.89
N GLN A 31 16.87 -1.52 -3.70
CA GLN A 31 17.93 -2.29 -4.37
C GLN A 31 19.05 -2.72 -3.42
N ALA A 32 19.30 -1.94 -2.37
CA ALA A 32 20.33 -2.23 -1.38
C ALA A 32 20.06 -3.53 -0.60
N VAL A 33 18.80 -3.93 -0.46
CA VAL A 33 18.42 -5.16 0.23
C VAL A 33 18.19 -6.29 -0.80
N PRO A 34 18.93 -7.39 -0.72
CA PRO A 34 18.87 -8.43 -1.75
C PRO A 34 17.56 -9.22 -1.75
N ARG A 35 16.92 -9.38 -0.57
CA ARG A 35 15.67 -10.14 -0.41
C ARG A 35 14.73 -9.42 0.54
N TRP A 36 13.48 -9.21 0.11
CA TRP A 36 12.42 -8.64 0.95
C TRP A 36 11.03 -9.01 0.43
N VAL A 37 10.05 -8.95 1.33
CA VAL A 37 8.63 -8.84 1.01
C VAL A 37 8.16 -7.48 1.53
N GLY A 38 7.67 -6.64 0.64
CA GLY A 38 7.31 -5.25 0.96
C GLY A 38 5.83 -4.98 0.73
N GLY A 39 5.19 -4.27 1.67
CA GLY A 39 3.88 -3.67 1.51
C GLY A 39 4.02 -2.20 1.14
N PHE A 40 3.35 -1.77 0.08
CA PHE A 40 3.45 -0.42 -0.46
C PHE A 40 2.09 0.27 -0.42
N ASP A 41 2.00 1.43 0.25
CA ASP A 41 0.79 2.25 0.33
C ASP A 41 0.58 3.03 -0.96
N LEU A 42 0.37 2.30 -2.04
CA LEU A 42 -0.05 2.83 -3.34
C LEU A 42 -0.72 1.72 -4.16
N PRO A 43 -1.66 2.06 -5.04
CA PRO A 43 -2.31 1.06 -5.88
C PRO A 43 -1.36 0.47 -6.90
N PHE A 44 -1.57 -0.80 -7.25
CA PHE A 44 -0.77 -1.50 -8.26
C PHE A 44 -1.48 -1.62 -9.61
N GLY A 45 -2.77 -1.34 -9.66
CA GLY A 45 -3.53 -1.38 -10.91
C GLY A 45 -4.63 -0.33 -10.96
N LEU A 46 -5.21 -0.18 -12.14
CA LEU A 46 -6.31 0.72 -12.43
C LEU A 46 -7.64 -0.06 -12.54
N PRO A 47 -8.79 0.59 -12.34
CA PRO A 47 -10.08 -0.05 -12.56
C PRO A 47 -10.19 -0.57 -13.99
N ARG A 48 -10.63 -1.82 -14.18
CA ARG A 48 -10.83 -2.43 -15.50
C ARG A 48 -11.74 -1.59 -16.39
N GLU A 49 -12.84 -1.06 -15.82
CA GLU A 49 -13.77 -0.18 -16.53
C GLU A 49 -13.05 1.01 -17.17
N LEU A 50 -12.11 1.65 -16.47
CA LEU A 50 -11.32 2.76 -16.99
C LEU A 50 -10.42 2.31 -18.14
N VAL A 51 -9.66 1.22 -17.93
CA VAL A 51 -8.68 0.71 -18.91
C VAL A 51 -9.37 0.30 -20.20
N GLU A 52 -10.50 -0.40 -20.12
CA GLU A 52 -11.28 -0.83 -21.27
C GLU A 52 -11.94 0.34 -22.00
N THR A 53 -12.46 1.33 -21.28
CA THR A 53 -13.08 2.53 -21.89
C THR A 53 -12.05 3.40 -22.62
N LEU A 54 -10.81 3.46 -22.12
CA LEU A 54 -9.74 4.22 -22.75
C LEU A 54 -9.01 3.43 -23.85
N ASP A 55 -9.42 2.19 -24.10
CA ASP A 55 -8.79 1.25 -25.04
C ASP A 55 -7.27 1.11 -24.80
N TRP A 56 -6.87 1.04 -23.51
CA TRP A 56 -5.50 0.80 -23.11
C TRP A 56 -5.19 -0.70 -23.07
N PRO A 57 -3.89 -1.10 -23.04
CA PRO A 57 -3.51 -2.51 -22.92
C PRO A 57 -4.21 -3.19 -21.74
N ARG A 58 -4.79 -4.38 -22.00
CA ARG A 58 -5.62 -5.11 -21.02
C ARG A 58 -4.85 -6.12 -20.18
N ASP A 59 -3.55 -6.25 -20.42
CA ASP A 59 -2.63 -6.92 -19.53
C ASP A 59 -1.95 -5.90 -18.62
N TRP A 60 -1.67 -6.30 -17.38
CA TRP A 60 -1.13 -5.39 -16.37
C TRP A 60 0.20 -4.75 -16.79
N GLN A 61 1.12 -5.55 -17.34
CA GLN A 61 2.45 -5.06 -17.69
C GLN A 61 2.39 -4.03 -18.82
N GLY A 62 1.60 -4.30 -19.85
CA GLY A 62 1.36 -3.37 -20.95
C GLY A 62 0.64 -2.10 -20.47
N CYS A 63 -0.37 -2.25 -19.62
CA CYS A 63 -1.10 -1.13 -19.04
C CYS A 63 -0.17 -0.22 -18.21
N ILE A 64 0.65 -0.76 -17.33
CA ILE A 64 1.60 0.01 -16.52
C ILE A 64 2.67 0.67 -17.41
N ALA A 65 3.19 -0.05 -18.41
CA ALA A 65 4.16 0.51 -19.33
C ALA A 65 3.57 1.70 -20.11
N HIS A 66 2.35 1.56 -20.63
CA HIS A 66 1.64 2.65 -21.29
C HIS A 66 1.40 3.83 -20.34
N TYR A 67 0.88 3.55 -19.13
CA TYR A 67 0.58 4.56 -18.13
C TYR A 67 1.83 5.36 -17.72
N ALA A 68 2.98 4.70 -17.59
CA ALA A 68 4.25 5.35 -17.26
C ALA A 68 4.75 6.34 -18.33
N THR A 69 4.29 6.21 -19.59
CA THR A 69 4.65 7.17 -20.66
C THR A 69 3.85 8.47 -20.60
N LEU A 70 2.74 8.48 -19.88
CA LEU A 70 1.83 9.63 -19.86
C LEU A 70 2.36 10.73 -18.93
N SER A 71 2.18 11.99 -19.34
CA SER A 71 2.34 13.11 -18.41
C SER A 71 1.17 13.18 -17.41
N ARG A 72 1.39 13.80 -16.24
CA ARG A 72 0.31 14.06 -15.28
C ARG A 72 -0.85 14.85 -15.89
N ALA A 73 -0.58 15.74 -16.85
CA ALA A 73 -1.60 16.48 -17.56
C ALA A 73 -2.47 15.55 -18.42
N HIS A 74 -1.86 14.64 -19.17
CA HIS A 74 -2.57 13.66 -19.98
C HIS A 74 -3.38 12.69 -19.11
N ILE A 75 -2.81 12.18 -18.02
CA ILE A 75 -3.55 11.36 -17.04
C ILE A 75 -4.80 12.08 -16.55
N ARG A 76 -4.66 13.33 -16.11
CA ARG A 76 -5.78 14.13 -15.65
C ARG A 76 -6.83 14.32 -16.75
N GLN A 77 -6.42 14.61 -17.97
CA GLN A 77 -7.32 14.81 -19.12
C GLN A 77 -8.13 13.54 -19.40
N HIS A 78 -7.47 12.39 -19.55
CA HIS A 78 -8.14 11.11 -19.81
C HIS A 78 -9.10 10.74 -18.68
N PHE A 79 -8.66 10.86 -17.44
CA PHE A 79 -9.48 10.47 -16.29
C PHE A 79 -10.65 11.43 -16.05
N ALA A 80 -10.49 12.74 -16.32
CA ALA A 80 -11.58 13.68 -16.27
C ALA A 80 -12.62 13.39 -17.37
N ALA A 81 -12.18 13.19 -18.61
CA ALA A 81 -13.08 12.85 -19.72
C ALA A 81 -13.86 11.55 -19.45
N PHE A 82 -13.18 10.52 -18.92
CA PHE A 82 -13.84 9.28 -18.48
C PHE A 82 -14.91 9.55 -17.41
N CYS A 83 -14.59 10.33 -16.38
CA CYS A 83 -15.53 10.66 -15.31
C CYS A 83 -16.73 11.47 -15.80
N ASP A 84 -16.51 12.40 -16.74
CA ASP A 84 -17.56 13.25 -17.31
C ASP A 84 -18.50 12.46 -18.23
N ALA A 85 -17.99 11.42 -18.90
CA ALA A 85 -18.79 10.53 -19.74
C ALA A 85 -19.55 9.46 -18.96
N ARG A 86 -19.19 9.23 -17.70
CA ARG A 86 -19.80 8.21 -16.85
C ARG A 86 -21.19 8.62 -16.37
N THR A 87 -22.20 7.86 -16.76
CA THR A 87 -23.61 8.16 -16.44
C THR A 87 -24.11 7.45 -15.17
N VAL A 88 -23.41 6.40 -14.71
CA VAL A 88 -23.84 5.54 -13.60
C VAL A 88 -22.64 5.23 -12.70
N GLY A 89 -22.87 5.07 -11.40
CA GLY A 89 -21.86 4.54 -10.46
C GLY A 89 -20.93 5.56 -9.81
N GLY A 90 -21.30 6.84 -9.76
CA GLY A 90 -20.50 7.89 -9.15
C GLY A 90 -19.34 8.36 -10.05
N LYS A 91 -18.63 9.39 -9.59
CA LYS A 91 -17.62 10.09 -10.40
C LYS A 91 -16.43 9.21 -10.78
N PHE A 92 -15.89 8.42 -9.84
CA PHE A 92 -14.71 7.57 -10.04
C PHE A 92 -15.11 6.11 -10.13
N ALA A 93 -14.50 5.34 -11.03
CA ALA A 93 -14.55 3.89 -11.01
C ALA A 93 -13.71 3.35 -9.86
N HIS A 94 -14.17 2.26 -9.24
CA HIS A 94 -13.49 1.56 -8.16
C HIS A 94 -13.07 0.18 -8.63
N ARG A 95 -11.91 -0.28 -8.18
CA ARG A 95 -11.56 -1.69 -8.21
C ARG A 95 -12.36 -2.43 -7.13
N ALA A 96 -12.54 -3.72 -7.29
CA ALA A 96 -13.22 -4.53 -6.25
C ALA A 96 -12.54 -4.38 -4.88
N THR A 97 -11.22 -4.39 -4.85
CA THR A 97 -10.42 -4.24 -3.63
C THR A 97 -10.58 -2.86 -2.97
N ASP A 98 -10.78 -1.78 -3.74
CA ASP A 98 -10.97 -0.42 -3.20
C ASP A 98 -12.25 -0.36 -2.34
N ILE A 99 -13.32 -1.03 -2.78
CA ILE A 99 -14.60 -1.10 -2.06
C ILE A 99 -14.43 -1.88 -0.76
N LEU A 100 -13.83 -3.07 -0.82
CA LEU A 100 -13.63 -3.94 0.34
C LEU A 100 -12.69 -3.32 1.38
N ALA A 101 -11.58 -2.76 0.93
CA ALA A 101 -10.63 -2.07 1.80
C ALA A 101 -11.13 -0.70 2.27
N GLY A 102 -12.16 -0.14 1.65
CA GLY A 102 -12.63 1.23 1.88
C GLY A 102 -11.55 2.26 1.56
N SER A 103 -10.75 2.00 0.52
CA SER A 103 -9.70 2.90 0.04
C SER A 103 -10.24 3.93 -0.94
N SER A 104 -9.43 4.92 -1.28
CA SER A 104 -9.72 5.81 -2.41
C SER A 104 -9.58 5.03 -3.72
N PRO A 105 -10.41 5.32 -4.75
CA PRO A 105 -10.26 4.73 -6.06
C PRO A 105 -8.85 4.95 -6.62
N SER A 106 -8.23 3.91 -7.20
CA SER A 106 -6.86 3.98 -7.71
C SER A 106 -6.69 5.01 -8.85
N MET A 107 -7.75 5.32 -9.58
CA MET A 107 -7.76 6.35 -10.62
C MET A 107 -7.91 7.80 -10.11
N LYS A 108 -8.07 8.01 -8.81
CA LYS A 108 -8.31 9.35 -8.25
C LYS A 108 -7.05 10.21 -8.36
N TRP A 109 -7.13 11.32 -9.10
CA TRP A 109 -6.00 12.26 -9.31
C TRP A 109 -6.06 13.52 -8.44
N VAL A 110 -7.10 13.67 -7.63
CA VAL A 110 -7.29 14.75 -6.65
C VAL A 110 -7.15 14.19 -5.25
N ASN A 111 -7.13 15.02 -4.25
CA ASN A 111 -6.83 14.71 -2.85
C ASN A 111 -7.57 13.48 -2.26
N PRO A 112 -6.87 12.39 -1.92
CA PRO A 112 -5.47 12.11 -2.20
C PRO A 112 -5.22 11.76 -3.67
N PRO A 113 -4.06 12.12 -4.26
CA PRO A 113 -3.79 11.91 -5.68
C PRO A 113 -3.21 10.51 -5.97
N VAL A 114 -3.97 9.47 -5.65
CA VAL A 114 -3.53 8.06 -5.68
C VAL A 114 -3.08 7.60 -7.07
N ALA A 115 -3.72 8.14 -8.12
CA ALA A 115 -3.34 7.87 -9.50
C ALA A 115 -1.87 8.24 -9.77
N TYR A 116 -1.41 9.38 -9.24
CA TYR A 116 -0.01 9.78 -9.41
C TYR A 116 0.95 9.00 -8.51
N MET A 117 0.47 8.42 -7.42
CA MET A 117 1.27 7.50 -6.59
C MET A 117 1.55 6.19 -7.36
N LEU A 118 0.53 5.61 -8.01
CA LEU A 118 0.69 4.48 -8.91
C LEU A 118 1.65 4.81 -10.06
N HIS A 119 1.42 5.94 -10.76
CA HIS A 119 2.22 6.38 -11.90
C HIS A 119 3.71 6.51 -11.57
N ALA A 120 4.05 7.05 -10.40
CA ALA A 120 5.44 7.25 -9.99
C ALA A 120 6.04 6.01 -9.31
N GLY A 121 5.26 5.28 -8.52
CA GLY A 121 5.76 4.24 -7.63
C GLY A 121 5.93 2.87 -8.27
N VAL A 122 4.94 2.41 -9.04
CA VAL A 122 4.99 1.05 -9.61
C VAL A 122 6.19 0.85 -10.54
N PRO A 123 6.50 1.76 -11.47
CA PRO A 123 7.69 1.61 -12.31
C PRO A 123 9.01 1.53 -11.52
N LEU A 124 9.12 2.25 -10.40
CA LEU A 124 10.30 2.19 -9.54
C LEU A 124 10.42 0.84 -8.80
N ILE A 125 9.29 0.30 -8.32
CA ILE A 125 9.27 -1.00 -7.67
C ILE A 125 9.61 -2.11 -8.69
N GLN A 126 9.13 -1.99 -9.95
CA GLN A 126 9.53 -2.86 -11.04
C GLN A 126 11.05 -2.75 -11.34
N ALA A 127 11.59 -1.53 -11.37
CA ALA A 127 13.02 -1.28 -11.57
C ALA A 127 13.89 -1.82 -10.41
N ALA A 128 13.32 -1.98 -9.22
CA ALA A 128 13.97 -2.69 -8.12
C ALA A 128 14.00 -4.22 -8.31
N GLY A 129 13.40 -4.75 -9.38
CA GLY A 129 13.35 -6.18 -9.66
C GLY A 129 12.35 -6.95 -8.81
N ALA A 130 11.27 -6.31 -8.38
CA ALA A 130 10.24 -6.94 -7.57
C ALA A 130 9.26 -7.76 -8.42
N TYR A 131 8.84 -8.88 -7.87
CA TYR A 131 7.73 -9.70 -8.33
C TYR A 131 6.42 -9.17 -7.72
N PHE A 132 5.35 -9.16 -8.49
CA PHE A 132 4.01 -8.71 -8.09
C PHE A 132 3.04 -9.89 -8.12
N PRO A 133 2.75 -10.53 -6.98
CA PRO A 133 1.81 -11.63 -6.90
C PRO A 133 0.42 -11.25 -7.41
N GLY A 134 -0.22 -12.17 -8.15
CA GLY A 134 -1.55 -11.95 -8.75
C GLY A 134 -1.57 -11.09 -10.01
N LEU A 135 -0.50 -10.34 -10.30
CA LEU A 135 -0.35 -9.46 -11.46
C LEU A 135 0.65 -10.01 -12.49
N GLN A 136 1.50 -10.92 -12.09
CA GLN A 136 2.50 -11.59 -12.92
C GLN A 136 2.39 -13.11 -12.77
N ALA A 137 2.98 -13.85 -13.70
CA ALA A 137 3.08 -15.30 -13.59
C ALA A 137 3.77 -15.71 -12.28
N VAL A 138 3.28 -16.75 -11.63
CA VAL A 138 3.74 -17.19 -10.29
C VAL A 138 5.25 -17.44 -10.26
N GLN A 139 5.92 -16.81 -9.29
CA GLN A 139 7.34 -16.97 -9.01
C GLN A 139 7.52 -17.38 -7.54
N LEU A 140 7.71 -18.69 -7.30
CA LEU A 140 7.77 -19.23 -5.93
C LEU A 140 8.98 -18.78 -5.12
N GLN A 141 10.05 -18.34 -5.75
CA GLN A 141 11.32 -17.99 -5.09
C GLN A 141 11.81 -16.59 -5.47
N ALA A 142 10.89 -15.68 -5.79
CA ALA A 142 11.25 -14.31 -6.09
C ALA A 142 12.03 -13.68 -4.91
N PRO A 143 13.21 -13.09 -5.15
CA PRO A 143 14.01 -12.51 -4.08
C PRO A 143 13.37 -11.23 -3.50
N ARG A 144 12.60 -10.53 -4.29
CA ARG A 144 11.91 -9.30 -3.92
C ARG A 144 10.44 -9.40 -4.31
N VAL A 145 9.56 -9.20 -3.37
CA VAL A 145 8.10 -9.34 -3.57
C VAL A 145 7.41 -8.05 -3.17
N ALA A 146 6.65 -7.48 -4.07
CA ALA A 146 5.86 -6.28 -3.83
C ALA A 146 4.37 -6.62 -3.68
N LEU A 147 3.76 -6.10 -2.63
CA LEU A 147 2.35 -6.27 -2.31
C LEU A 147 1.71 -4.90 -2.12
N GLU A 148 0.51 -4.73 -2.66
CA GLU A 148 -0.27 -3.53 -2.40
C GLU A 148 -0.78 -3.56 -0.96
N ALA A 149 -0.44 -2.53 -0.20
CA ALA A 149 -0.86 -2.36 1.18
C ALA A 149 -1.72 -1.10 1.32
N TYR A 150 -2.56 -1.10 2.34
CA TYR A 150 -3.36 0.06 2.68
C TYR A 150 -3.43 0.21 4.21
N PRO A 151 -2.59 1.05 4.81
CA PRO A 151 -2.49 1.23 6.26
C PRO A 151 -3.81 1.68 6.89
N GLY A 152 -4.61 2.48 6.17
CA GLY A 152 -5.90 2.95 6.62
C GLY A 152 -6.91 1.84 6.92
N MET A 153 -6.84 0.70 6.24
CA MET A 153 -7.71 -0.44 6.50
C MET A 153 -7.46 -1.02 7.91
N LEU A 154 -6.21 -1.31 8.23
CA LEU A 154 -5.84 -1.85 9.53
C LEU A 154 -6.02 -0.82 10.66
N ALA A 155 -5.71 0.45 10.39
CA ALA A 155 -5.93 1.51 11.36
C ALA A 155 -7.41 1.65 11.72
N ARG A 156 -8.34 1.57 10.74
CA ARG A 156 -9.79 1.61 11.01
C ARG A 156 -10.30 0.40 11.77
N GLU A 157 -9.75 -0.78 11.54
CA GLU A 157 -10.09 -1.98 12.30
C GLU A 157 -9.84 -1.78 13.80
N ILE A 158 -8.71 -1.14 14.15
CA ILE A 158 -8.29 -0.94 15.54
C ILE A 158 -8.94 0.29 16.17
N LEU A 159 -9.01 1.38 15.42
CA LEU A 159 -9.42 2.70 15.94
C LEU A 159 -10.88 3.07 15.65
N GLY A 160 -11.57 2.34 14.76
CA GLY A 160 -12.87 2.73 14.24
C GLY A 160 -12.77 4.04 13.45
N ALA A 161 -13.63 4.99 13.73
CA ALA A 161 -13.69 6.28 13.06
C ALA A 161 -12.65 7.31 13.54
N ARG A 162 -11.84 6.97 14.56
CA ARG A 162 -10.85 7.90 15.12
C ARG A 162 -9.67 8.11 14.17
N SER A 163 -9.37 9.37 13.85
CA SER A 163 -8.18 9.72 13.08
C SER A 163 -6.95 9.77 13.99
N TYR A 164 -5.81 9.22 13.51
CA TYR A 164 -4.53 9.21 14.24
C TYR A 164 -3.49 10.18 13.67
N LYS A 165 -3.71 10.76 12.49
CA LYS A 165 -2.72 11.58 11.77
C LYS A 165 -3.34 12.82 11.12
N SER A 166 -2.51 13.81 10.83
CA SER A 166 -2.83 14.93 9.95
C SER A 166 -1.58 15.63 9.46
N ASP A 167 -1.53 15.97 8.18
CA ASP A 167 -0.49 16.84 7.59
C ASP A 167 -0.71 18.30 8.01
N ASP A 168 -1.96 18.68 8.30
CA ASP A 168 -2.30 20.00 8.79
C ASP A 168 -1.96 20.13 10.29
N ARG A 169 -0.98 20.97 10.61
CA ARG A 169 -0.52 21.21 11.99
C ARG A 169 -1.65 21.65 12.91
N ALA A 170 -2.59 22.45 12.43
CA ALA A 170 -3.72 22.91 13.23
C ALA A 170 -4.66 21.77 13.65
N LYS A 171 -4.63 20.64 12.93
CA LYS A 171 -5.41 19.45 13.21
C LYS A 171 -4.65 18.36 13.98
N GLN A 172 -3.40 18.59 14.36
CA GLN A 172 -2.60 17.68 15.18
C GLN A 172 -2.98 17.81 16.65
N THR A 173 -4.05 17.14 17.05
CA THR A 173 -4.67 17.26 18.39
C THR A 173 -4.17 16.19 19.37
N PRO A 174 -4.32 16.41 20.70
CA PRO A 174 -4.08 15.38 21.71
C PRO A 174 -4.90 14.10 21.48
N ALA A 175 -6.13 14.20 20.98
CA ALA A 175 -6.96 13.04 20.65
C ALA A 175 -6.31 12.13 19.57
N ARG A 176 -5.66 12.72 18.56
CA ARG A 176 -4.91 11.98 17.56
C ARG A 176 -3.64 11.33 18.12
N MET A 177 -2.97 12.00 19.06
CA MET A 177 -1.84 11.40 19.76
C MET A 177 -2.28 10.18 20.60
N ILE A 178 -3.42 10.26 21.28
CA ILE A 178 -4.01 9.12 22.00
C ILE A 178 -4.32 7.99 21.02
N ALA A 179 -4.93 8.30 19.88
CA ALA A 179 -5.21 7.29 18.85
C ALA A 179 -3.93 6.59 18.36
N ARG A 180 -2.81 7.32 18.16
CA ARG A 180 -1.52 6.71 17.84
C ARG A 180 -1.01 5.78 18.95
N LYS A 181 -1.14 6.19 20.22
CA LYS A 181 -0.79 5.32 21.38
C LYS A 181 -1.62 4.05 21.39
N ASP A 182 -2.93 4.16 21.19
CA ASP A 182 -3.84 3.01 21.15
C ASP A 182 -3.47 2.05 20.01
N LEU A 183 -3.19 2.61 18.81
CA LEU A 183 -2.77 1.84 17.64
C LEU A 183 -1.47 1.09 17.92
N VAL A 184 -0.44 1.77 18.41
CA VAL A 184 0.86 1.15 18.77
C VAL A 184 0.68 0.06 19.84
N ASN A 185 -0.18 0.29 20.83
CA ASN A 185 -0.47 -0.70 21.87
C ASN A 185 -1.16 -1.94 21.29
N ALA A 186 -2.17 -1.76 20.45
CA ALA A 186 -2.88 -2.87 19.81
C ALA A 186 -1.93 -3.71 18.95
N LEU A 187 -1.04 -3.08 18.18
CA LEU A 187 -0.03 -3.77 17.38
C LEU A 187 0.97 -4.53 18.26
N ALA A 188 1.43 -3.94 19.37
CA ALA A 188 2.35 -4.60 20.29
C ALA A 188 1.70 -5.80 21.02
N LEU A 189 0.40 -5.75 21.27
CA LEU A 189 -0.37 -6.84 21.86
C LEU A 189 -0.77 -7.92 20.84
N GLY A 190 -0.73 -7.61 19.54
CA GLY A 190 -1.16 -8.52 18.48
C GLY A 190 -2.68 -8.71 18.44
N THR A 191 -3.46 -7.70 18.79
CA THR A 191 -4.93 -7.78 18.87
C THR A 191 -5.63 -7.58 17.54
N SER A 192 -4.89 -7.26 16.44
CA SER A 192 -5.48 -7.21 15.10
C SER A 192 -5.88 -8.61 14.60
N ARG A 193 -6.74 -8.67 13.60
CA ARG A 193 -7.16 -9.95 12.96
C ARG A 193 -5.99 -10.82 12.46
N TRP A 194 -4.83 -10.22 12.21
CA TRP A 194 -3.64 -10.96 11.76
C TRP A 194 -2.82 -11.56 12.90
N GLN A 195 -3.10 -11.22 14.16
CA GLN A 195 -2.48 -11.76 15.36
C GLN A 195 -0.94 -11.65 15.39
N LEU A 196 -0.38 -10.73 14.60
CA LEU A 196 1.05 -10.42 14.59
C LEU A 196 1.38 -9.44 15.71
N ARG A 197 2.39 -9.78 16.52
CA ARG A 197 2.86 -8.94 17.62
C ARG A 197 4.05 -8.10 17.18
N LEU A 198 3.87 -6.78 17.19
CA LEU A 198 4.92 -5.82 16.85
C LEU A 198 5.84 -5.60 18.06
N HIS A 199 7.11 -5.91 17.91
CA HIS A 199 8.15 -5.66 18.91
C HIS A 199 8.90 -4.37 18.56
N LEU A 200 8.87 -3.43 19.51
CA LEU A 200 9.46 -2.09 19.42
C LEU A 200 10.38 -1.84 20.61
N SER A 201 11.46 -1.11 20.43
CA SER A 201 12.16 -0.45 21.52
C SER A 201 11.31 0.71 22.07
N HIS A 202 11.63 1.19 23.26
CA HIS A 202 10.96 2.37 23.83
C HIS A 202 11.10 3.58 22.92
N ALA A 203 12.30 3.83 22.41
CA ALA A 203 12.56 4.95 21.49
C ALA A 203 11.75 4.85 20.20
N GLN A 204 11.62 3.64 19.61
CA GLN A 204 10.78 3.43 18.43
C GLN A 204 9.30 3.70 18.74
N ARG A 205 8.80 3.23 19.86
CA ARG A 205 7.43 3.48 20.31
C ARG A 205 7.17 4.97 20.45
N ASP A 206 8.07 5.69 21.13
CA ASP A 206 7.94 7.14 21.33
C ASP A 206 7.99 7.90 19.99
N ALA A 207 8.89 7.52 19.09
CA ALA A 207 8.98 8.10 17.76
C ALA A 207 7.68 7.92 16.95
N LEU A 208 7.09 6.71 16.95
CA LEU A 208 5.82 6.44 16.26
C LEU A 208 4.65 7.25 16.84
N VAL A 209 4.63 7.44 18.15
CA VAL A 209 3.58 8.23 18.82
C VAL A 209 3.79 9.74 18.59
N ALA A 210 5.03 10.20 18.56
CA ALA A 210 5.37 11.60 18.35
C ALA A 210 5.15 12.07 16.91
N ASP A 211 5.25 11.16 15.93
CA ASP A 211 5.03 11.49 14.51
C ASP A 211 3.56 11.81 14.23
N ALA A 212 3.24 13.11 14.23
CA ALA A 212 1.88 13.61 14.05
C ALA A 212 1.39 13.52 12.59
N SER A 213 2.30 13.47 11.59
CA SER A 213 1.98 13.18 10.19
C SER A 213 1.50 11.75 10.01
N GLY A 214 2.00 10.83 10.84
CA GLY A 214 1.67 9.42 10.84
C GLY A 214 2.39 8.60 9.78
N ASP A 215 3.36 9.18 9.06
CA ASP A 215 4.08 8.50 7.97
C ASP A 215 4.86 7.28 8.48
N ALA A 216 5.43 7.39 9.69
CA ALA A 216 6.14 6.29 10.31
C ALA A 216 5.20 5.15 10.72
N LEU A 217 4.00 5.49 11.23
CA LEU A 217 2.97 4.51 11.55
C LEU A 217 2.41 3.84 10.30
N ASP A 218 2.15 4.59 9.23
CA ASP A 218 1.71 4.02 7.95
C ASP A 218 2.72 3.02 7.41
N ALA A 219 4.00 3.37 7.44
CA ALA A 219 5.06 2.45 7.02
C ALA A 219 5.10 1.17 7.88
N VAL A 220 4.87 1.28 9.19
CA VAL A 220 4.80 0.12 10.10
C VAL A 220 3.53 -0.71 9.85
N LEU A 221 2.40 -0.09 9.53
CA LEU A 221 1.18 -0.81 9.16
C LEU A 221 1.37 -1.58 7.84
N CYS A 222 2.03 -0.97 6.86
CA CYS A 222 2.40 -1.67 5.61
C CYS A 222 3.39 -2.82 5.87
N LEU A 223 4.36 -2.63 6.76
CA LEU A 223 5.28 -3.69 7.19
C LEU A 223 4.52 -4.86 7.82
N LEU A 224 3.48 -4.58 8.61
CA LEU A 224 2.65 -5.63 9.22
C LEU A 224 1.84 -6.41 8.17
N GLN A 225 1.29 -5.72 7.16
CA GLN A 225 0.61 -6.34 6.03
C GLN A 225 1.56 -7.27 5.24
N ALA A 226 2.76 -6.80 4.96
CA ALA A 226 3.79 -7.59 4.29
C ALA A 226 4.22 -8.82 5.11
N ALA A 227 4.39 -8.66 6.43
CA ALA A 227 4.75 -9.76 7.32
C ALA A 227 3.65 -10.84 7.39
N TRP A 228 2.38 -10.44 7.43
CA TRP A 228 1.27 -11.38 7.37
C TRP A 228 1.26 -12.14 6.04
N ALA A 229 1.42 -11.44 4.93
CA ALA A 229 1.47 -12.05 3.61
C ALA A 229 2.64 -13.03 3.46
N GLN A 230 3.82 -12.68 3.96
CA GLN A 230 4.98 -13.56 4.01
C GLN A 230 4.69 -14.82 4.84
N LEU A 231 3.99 -14.69 5.96
CA LEU A 231 3.57 -15.84 6.78
C LEU A 231 2.64 -16.75 6.00
N ARG A 232 1.66 -16.20 5.26
CA ARG A 232 0.77 -16.99 4.36
C ARG A 232 1.59 -17.75 3.32
N HIS A 233 2.56 -17.08 2.69
CA HIS A 233 3.43 -17.72 1.71
C HIS A 233 4.26 -18.86 2.33
N SER A 234 4.82 -18.67 3.52
CA SER A 234 5.57 -19.72 4.22
C SER A 234 4.71 -20.93 4.61
N GLN A 235 3.40 -20.76 4.69
CA GLN A 235 2.39 -21.80 4.92
C GLN A 235 1.91 -22.48 3.63
N GLY A 236 2.51 -22.17 2.47
CA GLY A 236 2.22 -22.79 1.19
C GLY A 236 1.27 -22.00 0.28
N ASP A 237 0.91 -20.76 0.62
CA ASP A 237 0.08 -19.92 -0.24
C ASP A 237 0.94 -19.17 -1.27
N PRO A 238 0.91 -19.53 -2.56
CA PRO A 238 1.76 -18.94 -3.59
C PRO A 238 1.37 -17.48 -3.91
N LEU A 239 0.17 -17.07 -3.51
CA LEU A 239 -0.36 -15.72 -3.75
C LEU A 239 -0.23 -14.78 -2.54
N TYR A 240 0.50 -15.17 -1.49
CA TYR A 240 0.76 -14.31 -0.33
C TYR A 240 -0.52 -13.84 0.40
N GLY A 241 -1.56 -14.64 0.40
CA GLY A 241 -2.85 -14.31 1.02
C GLY A 241 -3.78 -13.49 0.13
N LEU A 242 -3.44 -13.27 -1.12
CA LEU A 242 -4.35 -12.67 -2.10
C LEU A 242 -5.41 -13.70 -2.50
N PRO A 243 -6.68 -13.31 -2.67
CA PRO A 243 -7.73 -14.23 -3.09
C PRO A 243 -7.45 -14.85 -4.47
N ALA A 244 -7.79 -16.12 -4.61
CA ALA A 244 -7.78 -16.74 -5.93
C ALA A 244 -8.80 -16.08 -6.84
N GLY A 245 -8.41 -15.79 -8.10
CA GLY A 245 -9.31 -15.18 -9.09
C GLY A 245 -9.43 -13.66 -8.97
N THR A 246 -8.49 -12.99 -8.28
CA THR A 246 -8.37 -11.53 -8.37
C THR A 246 -8.13 -11.10 -9.82
N ASP A 247 -8.69 -9.96 -10.20
CA ASP A 247 -8.46 -9.41 -11.54
C ASP A 247 -6.98 -9.08 -11.72
N PRO A 248 -6.29 -9.72 -12.70
CA PRO A 248 -4.86 -9.53 -12.90
C PRO A 248 -4.49 -8.14 -13.45
N LEU A 249 -5.47 -7.31 -13.83
CA LEU A 249 -5.27 -5.93 -14.26
C LEU A 249 -5.40 -4.95 -13.08
N GLU A 250 -6.36 -5.19 -12.19
CA GLU A 250 -6.67 -4.29 -11.09
C GLU A 250 -5.72 -4.44 -9.90
N GLY A 251 -5.22 -5.65 -9.67
CA GLY A 251 -4.49 -5.99 -8.45
C GLY A 251 -5.38 -6.08 -7.22
N TRP A 252 -4.76 -6.26 -6.06
CA TRP A 252 -5.50 -6.48 -4.81
C TRP A 252 -4.73 -5.97 -3.58
N ILE A 253 -5.43 -5.27 -2.69
CA ILE A 253 -4.88 -4.84 -1.39
C ILE A 253 -4.80 -6.06 -0.47
N VAL A 254 -3.62 -6.33 0.08
CA VAL A 254 -3.39 -7.44 1.01
C VAL A 254 -4.34 -7.36 2.20
N GLY A 255 -5.11 -8.42 2.37
CA GLY A 255 -6.04 -8.57 3.48
C GLY A 255 -7.38 -7.86 3.31
N ALA A 256 -7.70 -7.32 2.11
CA ALA A 256 -9.02 -6.78 1.81
C ALA A 256 -10.05 -7.89 1.52
#